data_64b014a3c4c85e27bc3ee96a503e2004
#
_entry.id   64b014a3c4c85e27bc3ee96a503e2004
#
_cell.length_a   1.000
_cell.length_b   1.000
_cell.length_c   1.000
_cell.angle_alpha   90.00
_cell.angle_beta   90.00
_cell.angle_gamma   90.00
#
_symmetry.space_group_name_H-M   'P 1'
#
loop_
_entity.id
_entity.type
_entity.pdbx_description
1 polymer ?
#
loop_
_entity_poly.entity_id
_entity_poly.type
_entity_poly.pdbx_seq_one_letter_code
_entity_poly.pdbx_strand_id
1 'polypeptide(L)'
;MEEQNIKLTKLTKCAGCGAKVGAGVLAQLLEGIRVHHDPNLLVGFDKSDDASVYKISDELALVQTVDFFPPIADDPYLFGQIAATNALSDVYAMGGEPKLCLNIMAVPEDMPKEAVHDILRGGYDKVYEAGALITGGHSILDDEPKYGLAVTGFVHPGKMLTNSAARPGDVLVLTKPIGIGVLTSAGKADLLTKETVDFMNRMMTTLNKAARDVMVRYKVHACTDVTGFGLMGHGFEMAQGSDVALHIDVSAIDLIPEALEFARMGVLPAGMYRNRSFAEAGVDTGTTELAVQDLLFDPQTSGGLLMAVDPADADALLAELTPVVPSAQRIGTVGEYHGGKRILLR
;
A
#
# COMPACT_ATOMS: atom_id res chain seq x y z
N MET A 1 25.27 -25.76 -17.21
CA MET A 1 25.23 -24.27 -17.26
C MET A 1 24.93 -23.86 -15.84
N GLU A 2 25.85 -23.14 -15.18
CA GLU A 2 25.56 -22.56 -13.87
C GLU A 2 24.37 -21.61 -14.07
N GLU A 3 23.30 -21.82 -13.33
CA GLU A 3 22.24 -20.82 -13.17
C GLU A 3 22.93 -19.55 -12.66
N GLN A 4 23.05 -18.55 -13.50
CA GLN A 4 23.47 -17.21 -13.05
C GLN A 4 22.39 -16.70 -12.11
N ASN A 5 22.61 -16.85 -10.83
CA ASN A 5 21.73 -16.39 -9.77
C ASN A 5 21.76 -14.85 -9.77
N ILE A 6 20.88 -14.23 -10.59
CA ILE A 6 20.80 -12.79 -10.69
C ILE A 6 20.23 -12.22 -9.40
N LYS A 7 20.89 -11.20 -8.83
CA LYS A 7 20.37 -10.45 -7.69
C LYS A 7 19.69 -9.18 -8.16
N LEU A 8 18.39 -9.23 -8.40
CA LEU A 8 17.61 -8.11 -8.95
C LEU A 8 17.73 -6.84 -8.11
N THR A 9 17.77 -6.95 -6.77
CA THR A 9 17.86 -5.79 -5.87
C THR A 9 19.18 -5.02 -6.01
N LYS A 10 20.23 -5.65 -6.55
CA LYS A 10 21.53 -4.99 -6.81
C LYS A 10 21.54 -4.21 -8.12
N LEU A 11 20.55 -4.40 -9.01
CA LEU A 11 20.40 -3.67 -10.27
C LEU A 11 19.71 -2.31 -10.09
N THR A 12 19.29 -1.95 -8.88
CA THR A 12 18.46 -0.77 -8.63
C THR A 12 18.96 0.05 -7.44
N LYS A 13 18.81 1.38 -7.55
CA LYS A 13 19.15 2.31 -6.45
C LYS A 13 18.13 2.27 -5.32
N CYS A 14 16.85 2.16 -5.65
CA CYS A 14 15.72 2.08 -4.70
C CYS A 14 15.01 0.74 -4.85
N ALA A 15 14.13 0.37 -3.92
CA ALA A 15 13.38 -0.88 -3.96
C ALA A 15 11.91 -0.64 -3.62
N GLY A 16 11.03 -1.37 -4.31
CA GLY A 16 9.59 -1.39 -4.03
C GLY A 16 8.96 0.00 -3.96
N CYS A 17 7.93 0.14 -3.14
CA CYS A 17 7.19 1.40 -2.95
C CYS A 17 8.03 2.54 -2.38
N GLY A 18 9.17 2.26 -1.74
CA GLY A 18 10.13 3.28 -1.30
C GLY A 18 10.78 4.09 -2.45
N ALA A 19 10.61 3.66 -3.71
CA ALA A 19 11.06 4.38 -4.90
C ALA A 19 10.08 5.48 -5.37
N LYS A 20 8.86 5.54 -4.84
CA LYS A 20 7.84 6.54 -5.22
C LYS A 20 8.36 7.98 -5.00
N VAL A 21 7.92 8.90 -5.85
CA VAL A 21 8.11 10.34 -5.63
C VAL A 21 7.36 10.72 -4.36
N GLY A 22 8.00 11.48 -3.46
CA GLY A 22 7.35 11.88 -2.21
C GLY A 22 6.08 12.71 -2.46
N ALA A 23 5.03 12.51 -1.65
CA ALA A 23 3.72 13.13 -1.83
C ALA A 23 3.79 14.65 -1.94
N GLY A 24 4.60 15.33 -1.10
CA GLY A 24 4.77 16.79 -1.16
C GLY A 24 5.40 17.28 -2.46
N VAL A 25 6.33 16.52 -3.05
CA VAL A 25 6.94 16.85 -4.34
C VAL A 25 5.94 16.64 -5.46
N LEU A 26 5.18 15.54 -5.43
CA LEU A 26 4.16 15.24 -6.42
C LEU A 26 3.08 16.33 -6.45
N ALA A 27 2.61 16.79 -5.29
CA ALA A 27 1.65 17.89 -5.18
C ALA A 27 2.17 19.17 -5.86
N GLN A 28 3.44 19.53 -5.64
CA GLN A 28 4.07 20.67 -6.31
C GLN A 28 4.17 20.51 -7.83
N LEU A 29 4.47 19.30 -8.31
CA LEU A 29 4.56 19.01 -9.75
C LEU A 29 3.19 19.11 -10.45
N LEU A 30 2.10 18.84 -9.74
CA LEU A 30 0.73 18.92 -10.24
C LEU A 30 0.12 20.33 -10.11
N GLU A 31 0.76 21.22 -9.37
CA GLU A 31 0.27 22.59 -9.15
C GLU A 31 0.13 23.34 -10.47
N GLY A 32 -1.02 24.00 -10.67
CA GLY A 32 -1.29 24.77 -11.88
C GLY A 32 -1.63 23.96 -13.13
N ILE A 33 -1.61 22.62 -13.08
CA ILE A 33 -2.08 21.79 -14.19
C ILE A 33 -3.61 21.89 -14.27
N ARG A 34 -4.09 22.28 -15.47
CA ARG A 34 -5.53 22.41 -15.70
C ARG A 34 -6.20 21.04 -15.72
N VAL A 35 -7.12 20.82 -14.80
CA VAL A 35 -7.95 19.61 -14.73
C VAL A 35 -9.31 19.87 -15.36
N HIS A 36 -9.77 18.94 -16.20
CA HIS A 36 -11.12 18.98 -16.77
C HIS A 36 -12.09 18.28 -15.81
N HIS A 37 -13.25 18.90 -15.63
CA HIS A 37 -14.31 18.32 -14.81
C HIS A 37 -15.23 17.48 -15.68
N ASP A 38 -15.52 16.25 -15.21
CA ASP A 38 -16.55 15.34 -15.76
C ASP A 38 -17.43 14.87 -14.59
N PRO A 39 -18.77 15.03 -14.68
CA PRO A 39 -19.69 14.62 -13.61
C PRO A 39 -19.69 13.11 -13.33
N ASN A 40 -19.18 12.29 -14.27
CA ASN A 40 -19.03 10.86 -14.08
C ASN A 40 -17.71 10.48 -13.39
N LEU A 41 -16.74 11.38 -13.28
CA LEU A 41 -15.54 11.17 -12.47
C LEU A 41 -15.92 11.35 -10.99
N LEU A 42 -16.17 10.22 -10.30
CA LEU A 42 -16.59 10.22 -8.90
C LEU A 42 -15.42 10.45 -7.94
N VAL A 43 -14.25 9.90 -8.30
CA VAL A 43 -12.99 10.06 -7.56
C VAL A 43 -11.88 10.35 -8.56
N GLY A 44 -11.19 11.47 -8.36
CA GLY A 44 -9.99 11.88 -9.09
C GLY A 44 -8.78 11.92 -8.13
N PHE A 45 -7.71 12.60 -8.54
CA PHE A 45 -6.48 12.68 -7.73
C PHE A 45 -6.48 13.83 -6.71
N ASP A 46 -7.52 14.65 -6.66
CA ASP A 46 -7.63 15.87 -5.86
C ASP A 46 -7.65 15.62 -4.34
N LYS A 47 -8.01 14.40 -3.90
CA LYS A 47 -8.00 13.99 -2.50
C LYS A 47 -6.97 12.90 -2.18
N SER A 48 -6.07 12.60 -3.11
CA SER A 48 -5.04 11.56 -2.96
C SER A 48 -5.63 10.18 -2.62
N ASP A 49 -6.77 9.83 -3.24
CA ASP A 49 -7.34 8.49 -3.14
C ASP A 49 -6.48 7.44 -3.87
N ASP A 50 -6.63 6.18 -3.49
CA ASP A 50 -5.81 5.07 -3.99
C ASP A 50 -5.99 4.83 -5.49
N ALA A 51 -7.22 5.06 -6.02
CA ALA A 51 -7.53 4.89 -7.42
C ALA A 51 -8.56 5.90 -7.92
N SER A 52 -8.59 6.15 -9.22
CA SER A 52 -9.67 6.91 -9.84
C SER A 52 -10.93 6.06 -9.99
N VAL A 53 -12.12 6.68 -9.85
CA VAL A 53 -13.40 6.01 -10.04
C VAL A 53 -14.24 6.77 -11.05
N TYR A 54 -14.60 6.10 -12.14
CA TYR A 54 -15.42 6.68 -13.21
C TYR A 54 -16.73 5.92 -13.36
N LYS A 55 -17.87 6.62 -13.24
CA LYS A 55 -19.21 6.06 -13.34
C LYS A 55 -19.55 5.73 -14.78
N ILE A 56 -19.94 4.48 -15.05
CA ILE A 56 -20.42 4.02 -16.36
C ILE A 56 -21.95 4.00 -16.40
N SER A 57 -22.57 3.56 -15.28
CA SER A 57 -24.03 3.51 -15.11
C SER A 57 -24.37 3.67 -13.63
N ASP A 58 -25.65 3.61 -13.27
CA ASP A 58 -26.06 3.67 -11.86
C ASP A 58 -25.65 2.44 -11.05
N GLU A 59 -25.33 1.32 -11.73
CA GLU A 59 -24.95 0.06 -11.09
C GLU A 59 -23.45 -0.25 -11.24
N LEU A 60 -22.72 0.47 -12.11
CA LEU A 60 -21.34 0.15 -12.44
C LEU A 60 -20.45 1.39 -12.50
N ALA A 61 -19.32 1.35 -11.79
CA ALA A 61 -18.21 2.25 -11.98
C ALA A 61 -16.91 1.47 -12.22
N LEU A 62 -16.01 2.07 -12.98
CA LEU A 62 -14.63 1.60 -13.16
C LEU A 62 -13.76 2.16 -12.03
N VAL A 63 -12.92 1.31 -11.47
CA VAL A 63 -11.80 1.69 -10.60
C VAL A 63 -10.53 1.50 -11.42
N GLN A 64 -9.73 2.54 -11.57
CA GLN A 64 -8.48 2.47 -12.34
C GLN A 64 -7.29 2.97 -11.52
N THR A 65 -6.26 2.15 -11.50
CA THR A 65 -4.97 2.48 -10.89
C THR A 65 -3.81 2.02 -11.74
N VAL A 66 -2.63 2.52 -11.45
CA VAL A 66 -1.35 2.08 -11.99
C VAL A 66 -0.29 2.12 -10.90
N ASP A 67 0.35 0.97 -10.67
CA ASP A 67 1.49 0.92 -9.75
C ASP A 67 2.59 0.01 -10.33
N PHE A 68 3.83 0.52 -10.32
CA PHE A 68 5.02 -0.20 -10.74
C PHE A 68 6.24 0.34 -10.01
N PHE A 69 7.23 -0.50 -9.78
CA PHE A 69 8.42 -0.15 -9.04
C PHE A 69 9.62 -1.04 -9.37
N PRO A 70 10.85 -0.64 -8.99
CA PRO A 70 12.03 -1.46 -9.13
C PRO A 70 12.02 -2.66 -8.14
N PRO A 71 12.79 -3.73 -8.42
CA PRO A 71 12.85 -4.93 -7.61
C PRO A 71 13.05 -4.70 -6.11
N ILE A 72 12.25 -5.45 -5.33
CA ILE A 72 12.32 -5.51 -3.88
C ILE A 72 12.78 -6.89 -3.37
N ALA A 73 12.77 -7.89 -4.24
CA ALA A 73 13.24 -9.24 -4.01
C ALA A 73 14.24 -9.63 -5.10
N ASP A 74 15.20 -10.50 -4.77
CA ASP A 74 16.20 -10.98 -5.74
C ASP A 74 15.62 -12.05 -6.67
N ASP A 75 14.68 -12.86 -6.20
CA ASP A 75 13.98 -13.86 -7.00
C ASP A 75 13.02 -13.17 -7.99
N PRO A 76 13.19 -13.37 -9.32
CA PRO A 76 12.37 -12.71 -10.33
C PRO A 76 10.89 -13.06 -10.24
N TYR A 77 10.55 -14.34 -9.97
CA TYR A 77 9.17 -14.79 -9.84
C TYR A 77 8.49 -14.12 -8.63
N LEU A 78 9.18 -14.11 -7.50
CA LEU A 78 8.71 -13.45 -6.29
C LEU A 78 8.53 -11.94 -6.49
N PHE A 79 9.46 -11.27 -7.16
CA PHE A 79 9.32 -9.85 -7.50
C PHE A 79 8.06 -9.60 -8.32
N GLY A 80 7.80 -10.45 -9.33
CA GLY A 80 6.59 -10.37 -10.14
C GLY A 80 5.31 -10.51 -9.31
N GLN A 81 5.30 -11.46 -8.36
CA GLN A 81 4.17 -11.63 -7.43
C GLN A 81 3.95 -10.41 -6.55
N ILE A 82 5.00 -9.85 -5.97
CA ILE A 82 4.91 -8.69 -5.07
C ILE A 82 4.40 -7.46 -5.84
N ALA A 83 4.93 -7.20 -7.03
CA ALA A 83 4.53 -6.07 -7.84
C ALA A 83 3.05 -6.14 -8.25
N ALA A 84 2.58 -7.32 -8.65
CA ALA A 84 1.17 -7.53 -8.97
C ALA A 84 0.27 -7.42 -7.72
N THR A 85 0.69 -7.98 -6.58
CA THR A 85 -0.05 -7.89 -5.31
C THR A 85 -0.25 -6.43 -4.90
N ASN A 86 0.80 -5.61 -5.03
CA ASN A 86 0.74 -4.19 -4.69
C ASN A 86 -0.20 -3.42 -5.62
N ALA A 87 -0.08 -3.61 -6.95
CA ALA A 87 -0.91 -2.90 -7.92
C ALA A 87 -2.41 -3.27 -7.84
N LEU A 88 -2.74 -4.48 -7.41
CA LEU A 88 -4.13 -4.92 -7.20
C LEU A 88 -4.75 -4.30 -5.93
N SER A 89 -3.92 -3.86 -4.99
CA SER A 89 -4.34 -3.46 -3.64
C SER A 89 -5.19 -2.20 -3.64
N ASP A 90 -4.87 -1.21 -4.48
CA ASP A 90 -5.65 0.04 -4.62
C ASP A 90 -7.13 -0.25 -4.95
N VAL A 91 -7.37 -1.23 -5.84
CA VAL A 91 -8.75 -1.61 -6.20
C VAL A 91 -9.48 -2.21 -5.01
N TYR A 92 -8.78 -3.01 -4.18
CA TYR A 92 -9.36 -3.56 -2.95
C TYR A 92 -9.65 -2.47 -1.91
N ALA A 93 -8.77 -1.48 -1.75
CA ALA A 93 -8.97 -0.35 -0.84
C ALA A 93 -10.24 0.45 -1.20
N MET A 94 -10.50 0.61 -2.50
CA MET A 94 -11.72 1.26 -3.02
C MET A 94 -12.99 0.39 -2.92
N GLY A 95 -12.91 -0.82 -2.30
CA GLY A 95 -14.02 -1.78 -2.22
C GLY A 95 -14.32 -2.51 -3.52
N GLY A 96 -13.52 -2.29 -4.57
CA GLY A 96 -13.69 -2.83 -5.91
C GLY A 96 -13.20 -4.27 -6.08
N GLU A 97 -13.50 -4.86 -7.24
CA GLU A 97 -12.97 -6.15 -7.69
C GLU A 97 -12.08 -5.94 -8.91
N PRO A 98 -10.77 -6.29 -8.87
CA PRO A 98 -9.94 -6.32 -10.06
C PRO A 98 -10.53 -7.21 -11.15
N LYS A 99 -10.50 -6.76 -12.40
CA LYS A 99 -11.05 -7.50 -13.54
C LYS A 99 -10.06 -7.63 -14.69
N LEU A 100 -9.40 -6.54 -15.07
CA LEU A 100 -8.49 -6.50 -16.19
C LEU A 100 -7.16 -5.87 -15.76
N CYS A 101 -6.06 -6.47 -16.18
CA CYS A 101 -4.72 -5.96 -15.89
C CYS A 101 -3.89 -5.85 -17.17
N LEU A 102 -3.09 -4.81 -17.27
CA LEU A 102 -2.06 -4.62 -18.30
C LEU A 102 -0.70 -4.58 -17.62
N ASN A 103 0.24 -5.38 -18.13
CA ASN A 103 1.63 -5.35 -17.66
C ASN A 103 2.29 -4.01 -18.03
N ILE A 104 3.05 -3.44 -17.11
CA ILE A 104 3.98 -2.33 -17.34
C ILE A 104 5.37 -2.84 -16.96
N MET A 105 6.27 -2.87 -17.93
CA MET A 105 7.60 -3.44 -17.72
C MET A 105 8.68 -2.61 -18.39
N ALA A 106 9.75 -2.37 -17.65
CA ALA A 106 11.02 -1.83 -18.17
C ALA A 106 12.14 -2.77 -17.74
N VAL A 107 13.05 -3.14 -18.64
CA VAL A 107 14.13 -4.09 -18.34
C VAL A 107 15.42 -3.70 -19.08
N PRO A 108 16.60 -3.98 -18.49
CA PRO A 108 17.87 -3.88 -19.18
C PRO A 108 17.96 -4.80 -20.40
N GLU A 109 18.65 -4.34 -21.45
CA GLU A 109 18.80 -5.09 -22.71
C GLU A 109 19.50 -6.45 -22.49
N ASP A 110 20.44 -6.48 -21.56
CA ASP A 110 21.26 -7.66 -21.22
C ASP A 110 20.63 -8.55 -20.13
N MET A 111 19.43 -8.22 -19.65
CA MET A 111 18.75 -9.01 -18.64
C MET A 111 18.40 -10.41 -19.18
N PRO A 112 18.70 -11.51 -18.43
CA PRO A 112 18.35 -12.86 -18.85
C PRO A 112 16.87 -13.01 -19.17
N LYS A 113 16.54 -13.58 -20.32
CA LYS A 113 15.14 -13.76 -20.75
C LYS A 113 14.33 -14.61 -19.79
N GLU A 114 14.96 -15.58 -19.15
CA GLU A 114 14.37 -16.45 -18.14
C GLU A 114 13.94 -15.62 -16.91
N ALA A 115 14.76 -14.68 -16.47
CA ALA A 115 14.41 -13.79 -15.36
C ALA A 115 13.23 -12.88 -15.73
N VAL A 116 13.20 -12.32 -16.93
CA VAL A 116 12.07 -11.52 -17.43
C VAL A 116 10.79 -12.37 -17.51
N HIS A 117 10.91 -13.59 -18.03
CA HIS A 117 9.80 -14.56 -18.08
C HIS A 117 9.25 -14.88 -16.68
N ASP A 118 10.13 -15.09 -15.70
CA ASP A 118 9.73 -15.42 -14.33
C ASP A 118 9.05 -14.22 -13.64
N ILE A 119 9.50 -12.99 -13.86
CA ILE A 119 8.78 -11.79 -13.38
C ILE A 119 7.34 -11.79 -13.90
N LEU A 120 7.16 -11.96 -15.21
CA LEU A 120 5.83 -12.01 -15.81
C LEU A 120 4.99 -13.16 -15.23
N ARG A 121 5.56 -14.37 -15.15
CA ARG A 121 4.87 -15.53 -14.57
C ARG A 121 4.39 -15.29 -13.15
N GLY A 122 5.22 -14.69 -12.29
CA GLY A 122 4.84 -14.31 -10.93
C GLY A 122 3.66 -13.32 -10.91
N GLY A 123 3.68 -12.31 -11.79
CA GLY A 123 2.59 -11.35 -11.94
C GLY A 123 1.29 -12.00 -12.43
N TYR A 124 1.37 -12.88 -13.44
CA TYR A 124 0.21 -13.63 -13.97
C TYR A 124 -0.44 -14.50 -12.88
N ASP A 125 0.35 -15.23 -12.11
CA ASP A 125 -0.17 -16.11 -11.06
C ASP A 125 -0.94 -15.31 -9.99
N LYS A 126 -0.48 -14.13 -9.61
CA LYS A 126 -1.18 -13.26 -8.66
C LYS A 126 -2.45 -12.65 -9.23
N VAL A 127 -2.44 -12.24 -10.48
CA VAL A 127 -3.65 -11.70 -11.14
C VAL A 127 -4.72 -12.80 -11.24
N TYR A 128 -4.34 -14.04 -11.55
CA TYR A 128 -5.28 -15.16 -11.59
C TYR A 128 -5.78 -15.55 -10.19
N GLU A 129 -4.93 -15.50 -9.15
CA GLU A 129 -5.34 -15.66 -7.75
C GLU A 129 -6.37 -14.60 -7.32
N ALA A 130 -6.23 -13.37 -7.82
CA ALA A 130 -7.20 -12.30 -7.59
C ALA A 130 -8.55 -12.55 -8.31
N GLY A 131 -8.60 -13.45 -9.29
CA GLY A 131 -9.77 -13.67 -10.16
C GLY A 131 -9.87 -12.67 -11.31
N ALA A 132 -8.78 -12.00 -11.66
CA ALA A 132 -8.67 -11.06 -12.76
C ALA A 132 -7.94 -11.67 -13.96
N LEU A 133 -7.87 -10.94 -15.07
CA LEU A 133 -7.25 -11.36 -16.32
C LEU A 133 -6.15 -10.39 -16.74
N ILE A 134 -5.01 -10.91 -17.20
CA ILE A 134 -4.04 -10.11 -17.94
C ILE A 134 -4.44 -10.09 -19.41
N THR A 135 -4.58 -8.88 -19.96
CA THR A 135 -5.09 -8.66 -21.32
C THR A 135 -4.06 -8.06 -22.26
N GLY A 136 -2.82 -7.89 -21.78
CA GLY A 136 -1.72 -7.34 -22.57
C GLY A 136 -0.78 -6.51 -21.70
N GLY A 137 -0.19 -5.48 -22.28
CA GLY A 137 0.71 -4.57 -21.57
C GLY A 137 1.67 -3.85 -22.51
N HIS A 138 2.64 -3.16 -21.92
CA HIS A 138 3.70 -2.46 -22.63
C HIS A 138 5.05 -2.72 -21.97
N SER A 139 6.08 -2.90 -22.78
CA SER A 139 7.46 -3.12 -22.32
C SER A 139 8.44 -2.22 -23.07
N ILE A 140 9.44 -1.70 -22.35
CA ILE A 140 10.50 -0.88 -22.89
C ILE A 140 11.86 -1.35 -22.36
N LEU A 141 12.93 -0.93 -23.01
CA LEU A 141 14.28 -1.02 -22.47
C LEU A 141 14.54 0.14 -21.50
N ASP A 142 15.24 -0.12 -20.40
CA ASP A 142 15.64 0.87 -19.39
C ASP A 142 16.90 0.34 -18.68
N ASP A 143 17.66 1.19 -18.05
CA ASP A 143 18.86 0.81 -17.30
C ASP A 143 18.56 0.02 -16.02
N GLU A 144 17.39 0.25 -15.42
CA GLU A 144 16.94 -0.44 -14.20
C GLU A 144 15.64 -1.22 -14.45
N PRO A 145 15.52 -2.49 -14.01
CA PRO A 145 14.27 -3.23 -14.15
C PRO A 145 13.16 -2.58 -13.33
N LYS A 146 11.96 -2.53 -13.90
CA LYS A 146 10.72 -2.07 -13.25
C LYS A 146 9.57 -2.94 -13.74
N TYR A 147 8.69 -3.31 -12.85
CA TYR A 147 7.50 -4.08 -13.17
C TYR A 147 6.32 -3.68 -12.31
N GLY A 148 5.14 -3.77 -12.88
CA GLY A 148 3.87 -3.56 -12.24
C GLY A 148 2.71 -3.67 -13.20
N LEU A 149 1.55 -3.17 -12.78
CA LEU A 149 0.32 -3.31 -13.55
C LEU A 149 -0.43 -1.98 -13.62
N ALA A 150 -1.13 -1.77 -14.75
CA ALA A 150 -2.33 -0.93 -14.76
C ALA A 150 -3.53 -1.86 -14.53
N VAL A 151 -4.34 -1.54 -13.52
CA VAL A 151 -5.46 -2.38 -13.10
C VAL A 151 -6.77 -1.65 -13.31
N THR A 152 -7.73 -2.34 -13.94
CA THR A 152 -9.13 -1.93 -14.01
C THR A 152 -9.95 -2.87 -13.15
N GLY A 153 -10.64 -2.31 -12.17
CA GLY A 153 -11.61 -3.00 -11.33
C GLY A 153 -13.02 -2.48 -11.53
N PHE A 154 -13.99 -3.18 -10.96
CA PHE A 154 -15.39 -2.81 -10.97
C PHE A 154 -15.90 -2.63 -9.55
N VAL A 155 -16.77 -1.61 -9.36
CA VAL A 155 -17.46 -1.35 -8.11
C VAL A 155 -18.85 -0.78 -8.41
N HIS A 156 -19.81 -1.02 -7.51
CA HIS A 156 -21.08 -0.31 -7.56
C HIS A 156 -20.86 1.13 -7.07
N PRO A 157 -21.32 2.19 -7.80
CA PRO A 157 -21.05 3.59 -7.42
C PRO A 157 -21.45 3.94 -5.98
N GLY A 158 -22.55 3.37 -5.49
CA GLY A 158 -23.05 3.60 -4.13
C GLY A 158 -22.34 2.76 -3.04
N LYS A 159 -21.36 1.92 -3.40
CA LYS A 159 -20.61 1.03 -2.48
C LYS A 159 -19.10 1.23 -2.56
N MET A 160 -18.64 2.17 -3.37
CA MET A 160 -17.23 2.50 -3.42
C MET A 160 -16.79 3.09 -2.07
N LEU A 161 -15.56 2.82 -1.70
CA LEU A 161 -14.89 3.43 -0.56
C LEU A 161 -13.88 4.47 -1.05
N THR A 162 -13.62 5.46 -0.22
CA THR A 162 -12.57 6.46 -0.40
C THR A 162 -11.76 6.58 0.87
N ASN A 163 -10.58 7.17 0.79
CA ASN A 163 -9.78 7.46 1.98
C ASN A 163 -10.29 8.69 2.75
N SER A 164 -11.26 9.43 2.23
CA SER A 164 -11.67 10.77 2.69
C SER A 164 -13.11 10.85 3.22
N ALA A 165 -13.62 9.74 3.79
CA ALA A 165 -14.98 9.65 4.31
C ALA A 165 -15.08 9.13 5.77
N ALA A 166 -13.96 9.09 6.51
CA ALA A 166 -13.92 8.70 7.92
C ALA A 166 -14.72 9.67 8.79
N ARG A 167 -15.31 9.17 9.86
CA ARG A 167 -16.23 9.91 10.73
C ARG A 167 -15.79 9.85 12.19
N PRO A 168 -15.99 10.91 12.97
CA PRO A 168 -15.80 10.84 14.43
C PRO A 168 -16.61 9.68 15.04
N GLY A 169 -15.95 8.90 15.88
CA GLY A 169 -16.50 7.68 16.49
C GLY A 169 -16.09 6.39 15.78
N ASP A 170 -15.60 6.43 14.53
CA ASP A 170 -15.13 5.24 13.82
C ASP A 170 -13.98 4.56 14.56
N VAL A 171 -13.90 3.25 14.37
CA VAL A 171 -12.81 2.39 14.83
C VAL A 171 -11.82 2.19 13.71
N LEU A 172 -10.53 2.42 14.00
CA LEU A 172 -9.45 2.17 13.06
C LEU A 172 -9.00 0.71 13.12
N VAL A 173 -9.01 0.03 11.98
CA VAL A 173 -8.56 -1.36 11.83
C VAL A 173 -7.45 -1.41 10.79
N LEU A 174 -6.32 -2.07 11.14
CA LEU A 174 -5.18 -2.32 10.24
C LEU A 174 -5.05 -3.81 10.00
N THR A 175 -4.80 -4.23 8.75
CA THR A 175 -4.88 -5.65 8.38
C THR A 175 -3.55 -6.37 8.19
N LYS A 176 -2.42 -5.66 8.16
CA LYS A 176 -1.08 -6.26 8.10
C LYS A 176 -0.12 -5.55 9.05
N PRO A 177 0.95 -6.23 9.51
CA PRO A 177 1.97 -5.65 10.37
C PRO A 177 2.81 -4.60 9.63
N ILE A 178 3.51 -3.76 10.39
CA ILE A 178 4.36 -2.66 9.92
C ILE A 178 5.85 -3.02 10.09
N GLY A 179 6.70 -2.61 9.12
CA GLY A 179 8.16 -2.75 9.20
C GLY A 179 8.83 -3.29 7.93
N ILE A 180 8.08 -3.48 6.83
CA ILE A 180 8.58 -4.07 5.58
C ILE A 180 9.70 -3.23 4.94
N GLY A 181 9.62 -1.90 4.97
CA GLY A 181 10.63 -1.04 4.36
C GLY A 181 11.97 -1.09 5.10
N VAL A 182 11.94 -1.11 6.43
CA VAL A 182 13.14 -1.32 7.26
C VAL A 182 13.76 -2.69 6.98
N LEU A 183 12.95 -3.76 6.94
CA LEU A 183 13.44 -5.10 6.60
C LEU A 183 14.01 -5.16 5.17
N THR A 184 13.40 -4.46 4.22
CA THR A 184 13.94 -4.35 2.85
C THR A 184 15.33 -3.72 2.85
N SER A 185 15.53 -2.68 3.67
CA SER A 185 16.86 -2.03 3.82
C SER A 185 17.87 -2.95 4.45
N ALA A 186 17.49 -3.69 5.50
CA ALA A 186 18.33 -4.69 6.15
C ALA A 186 18.67 -5.86 5.20
N GLY A 187 17.71 -6.30 4.38
CA GLY A 187 17.91 -7.34 3.35
C GLY A 187 18.92 -6.93 2.29
N LYS A 188 18.87 -5.67 1.81
CA LYS A 188 19.90 -5.14 0.88
C LYS A 188 21.31 -5.14 1.46
N ALA A 189 21.43 -5.10 2.78
CA ALA A 189 22.70 -5.18 3.52
C ALA A 189 23.06 -6.62 3.90
N ASP A 190 22.32 -7.62 3.44
CA ASP A 190 22.47 -9.05 3.75
C ASP A 190 22.43 -9.35 5.30
N LEU A 191 21.60 -8.60 6.05
CA LEU A 191 21.49 -8.71 7.52
C LEU A 191 20.35 -9.63 7.99
N LEU A 192 19.43 -10.02 7.10
CA LEU A 192 18.23 -10.79 7.48
C LEU A 192 18.51 -12.28 7.58
N THR A 193 17.81 -12.94 8.52
CA THR A 193 17.70 -14.40 8.54
C THR A 193 16.79 -14.88 7.41
N LYS A 194 16.95 -16.15 7.01
CA LYS A 194 16.05 -16.77 6.03
C LYS A 194 14.60 -16.75 6.49
N GLU A 195 14.34 -16.97 7.77
CA GLU A 195 13.00 -16.97 8.36
C GLU A 195 12.33 -15.60 8.22
N THR A 196 13.06 -14.51 8.50
CA THR A 196 12.58 -13.14 8.33
C THR A 196 12.30 -12.82 6.87
N VAL A 197 13.18 -13.24 5.95
CA VAL A 197 12.96 -13.08 4.50
C VAL A 197 11.70 -13.83 4.05
N ASP A 198 11.51 -15.08 4.49
CA ASP A 198 10.34 -15.89 4.14
C ASP A 198 9.04 -15.26 4.71
N PHE A 199 9.08 -14.70 5.91
CA PHE A 199 7.96 -13.98 6.51
C PHE A 199 7.62 -12.71 5.70
N MET A 200 8.61 -11.88 5.43
CA MET A 200 8.46 -10.64 4.66
C MET A 200 7.86 -10.92 3.26
N ASN A 201 8.37 -11.95 2.59
CA ASN A 201 7.92 -12.36 1.27
C ASN A 201 6.44 -12.82 1.30
N ARG A 202 6.05 -13.61 2.31
CA ARG A 202 4.63 -13.99 2.49
C ARG A 202 3.74 -12.76 2.69
N MET A 203 4.14 -11.81 3.53
CA MET A 203 3.36 -10.58 3.75
C MET A 203 3.18 -9.78 2.47
N MET A 204 4.25 -9.59 1.69
CA MET A 204 4.19 -8.83 0.44
C MET A 204 3.44 -9.53 -0.70
N THR A 205 3.37 -10.87 -0.70
CA THR A 205 2.62 -11.64 -1.71
C THR A 205 1.19 -11.96 -1.30
N THR A 206 0.77 -11.64 -0.08
CA THR A 206 -0.61 -11.85 0.37
C THR A 206 -1.51 -10.73 -0.15
N LEU A 207 -2.51 -11.10 -0.97
CA LEU A 207 -3.51 -10.16 -1.50
C LEU A 207 -4.38 -9.58 -0.38
N ASN A 208 -4.75 -8.31 -0.48
CA ASN A 208 -5.75 -7.69 0.37
C ASN A 208 -7.19 -8.11 0.04
N LYS A 209 -7.36 -9.09 -0.86
CA LYS A 209 -8.64 -9.63 -1.31
C LYS A 209 -9.49 -10.14 -0.15
N ALA A 210 -8.94 -10.99 0.73
CA ALA A 210 -9.69 -11.55 1.86
C ALA A 210 -10.19 -10.46 2.82
N ALA A 211 -9.35 -9.45 3.09
CA ALA A 211 -9.74 -8.29 3.90
C ALA A 211 -10.87 -7.50 3.24
N ARG A 212 -10.77 -7.24 1.93
CA ARG A 212 -11.81 -6.54 1.16
C ARG A 212 -13.11 -7.32 1.13
N ASP A 213 -13.09 -8.65 0.91
CA ASP A 213 -14.27 -9.49 0.81
C ASP A 213 -15.07 -9.54 2.13
N VAL A 214 -14.40 -9.35 3.28
CA VAL A 214 -15.05 -9.13 4.58
C VAL A 214 -15.54 -7.68 4.68
N MET A 215 -14.66 -6.70 4.46
CA MET A 215 -14.89 -5.27 4.62
C MET A 215 -16.19 -4.78 3.96
N VAL A 216 -16.45 -5.20 2.72
CA VAL A 216 -17.61 -4.71 1.93
C VAL A 216 -18.98 -5.20 2.44
N ARG A 217 -19.00 -6.06 3.45
CA ARG A 217 -20.24 -6.56 4.09
C ARG A 217 -20.63 -5.76 5.32
N TYR A 218 -19.77 -4.89 5.79
CA TYR A 218 -19.92 -4.07 6.98
C TYR A 218 -19.94 -2.58 6.61
N LYS A 219 -20.32 -1.76 7.56
CA LYS A 219 -20.36 -0.32 7.38
C LYS A 219 -18.97 0.28 7.65
N VAL A 220 -18.18 0.31 6.61
CA VAL A 220 -16.87 0.98 6.56
C VAL A 220 -17.06 2.33 5.88
N HIS A 221 -16.62 3.41 6.53
CA HIS A 221 -16.79 4.76 6.00
C HIS A 221 -15.63 5.17 5.11
N ALA A 222 -14.38 4.82 5.50
CA ALA A 222 -13.19 5.10 4.70
C ALA A 222 -12.24 3.91 4.73
N CYS A 223 -11.47 3.77 3.65
CA CYS A 223 -10.41 2.78 3.54
C CYS A 223 -9.30 3.32 2.66
N THR A 224 -8.05 2.93 2.94
CA THR A 224 -6.87 3.06 2.09
C THR A 224 -5.96 1.87 2.32
N ASP A 225 -5.07 1.55 1.39
CA ASP A 225 -3.99 0.62 1.69
C ASP A 225 -2.75 1.37 2.21
N VAL A 226 -2.01 0.73 3.11
CA VAL A 226 -0.82 1.33 3.71
C VAL A 226 0.41 0.91 2.90
N THR A 227 0.84 1.77 1.98
CA THR A 227 1.94 1.49 1.07
C THR A 227 3.10 2.50 1.22
N GLY A 228 3.49 3.15 0.14
CA GLY A 228 4.74 3.92 0.05
C GLY A 228 4.87 5.11 1.01
N PHE A 229 3.78 5.67 1.50
CA PHE A 229 3.82 6.80 2.45
C PHE A 229 3.80 6.37 3.92
N GLY A 230 3.71 5.04 4.18
CA GLY A 230 3.66 4.49 5.52
C GLY A 230 2.34 4.76 6.25
N LEU A 231 2.18 4.20 7.43
CA LEU A 231 0.93 4.35 8.20
C LEU A 231 0.64 5.83 8.52
N MET A 232 1.66 6.61 8.86
CA MET A 232 1.48 8.03 9.18
C MET A 232 1.16 8.87 7.95
N GLY A 233 1.73 8.58 6.78
CA GLY A 233 1.42 9.32 5.56
C GLY A 233 -0.01 9.05 5.10
N HIS A 234 -0.40 7.79 4.93
CA HIS A 234 -1.76 7.43 4.51
C HIS A 234 -2.82 7.79 5.56
N GLY A 235 -2.50 7.61 6.86
CA GLY A 235 -3.36 8.08 7.94
C GLY A 235 -3.55 9.60 7.94
N PHE A 236 -2.50 10.36 7.60
CA PHE A 236 -2.60 11.82 7.48
C PHE A 236 -3.47 12.25 6.31
N GLU A 237 -3.35 11.58 5.14
CA GLU A 237 -4.22 11.80 3.99
C GLU A 237 -5.68 11.50 4.35
N MET A 238 -5.96 10.36 5.01
CA MET A 238 -7.30 10.02 5.51
C MET A 238 -7.85 11.07 6.48
N ALA A 239 -7.05 11.48 7.47
CA ALA A 239 -7.47 12.47 8.45
C ALA A 239 -7.74 13.84 7.83
N GLN A 240 -6.90 14.25 6.87
CA GLN A 240 -7.03 15.53 6.18
C GLN A 240 -8.22 15.53 5.21
N GLY A 241 -8.35 14.47 4.39
CA GLY A 241 -9.44 14.35 3.42
C GLY A 241 -10.82 14.24 4.06
N SER A 242 -10.89 13.65 5.27
CA SER A 242 -12.13 13.49 6.06
C SER A 242 -12.41 14.63 7.03
N ASP A 243 -11.46 15.57 7.23
CA ASP A 243 -11.51 16.64 8.24
C ASP A 243 -11.70 16.12 9.68
N VAL A 244 -10.96 15.08 10.05
CA VAL A 244 -11.01 14.41 11.35
C VAL A 244 -9.64 14.33 12.02
N ALA A 245 -9.59 13.81 13.26
CA ALA A 245 -8.37 13.43 13.95
C ALA A 245 -8.32 11.92 14.13
N LEU A 246 -7.15 11.29 13.96
CA LEU A 246 -6.93 9.87 14.24
C LEU A 246 -6.22 9.72 15.60
N HIS A 247 -6.82 8.97 16.52
CA HIS A 247 -6.24 8.59 17.80
C HIS A 247 -5.71 7.16 17.67
N ILE A 248 -4.40 6.99 17.60
CA ILE A 248 -3.75 5.70 17.33
C ILE A 248 -3.13 5.18 18.62
N ASP A 249 -3.53 3.99 19.03
CA ASP A 249 -2.89 3.23 20.10
C ASP A 249 -1.68 2.49 19.54
N VAL A 250 -0.50 3.02 19.82
CA VAL A 250 0.77 2.48 19.31
C VAL A 250 1.02 1.07 19.81
N SER A 251 0.56 0.74 21.03
CA SER A 251 0.73 -0.59 21.62
C SER A 251 -0.11 -1.67 20.95
N ALA A 252 -1.16 -1.26 20.22
CA ALA A 252 -2.03 -2.15 19.48
C ALA A 252 -1.56 -2.42 18.04
N ILE A 253 -0.50 -1.74 17.57
CA ILE A 253 0.04 -1.97 16.22
C ILE A 253 1.00 -3.15 16.24
N ASP A 254 0.75 -4.14 15.37
CA ASP A 254 1.67 -5.26 15.16
C ASP A 254 2.90 -4.76 14.40
N LEU A 255 3.98 -4.52 15.13
CA LEU A 255 5.29 -4.17 14.58
C LEU A 255 6.11 -5.44 14.42
N ILE A 256 6.73 -5.63 13.24
CA ILE A 256 7.59 -6.77 13.01
C ILE A 256 8.81 -6.65 13.94
N PRO A 257 9.07 -7.61 14.87
CA PRO A 257 10.08 -7.46 15.93
C PRO A 257 11.47 -7.11 15.41
N GLU A 258 11.95 -7.80 14.38
CA GLU A 258 13.29 -7.55 13.80
C GLU A 258 13.34 -6.17 13.14
N ALA A 259 12.23 -5.67 12.57
CA ALA A 259 12.20 -4.33 12.01
C ALA A 259 12.41 -3.27 13.09
N LEU A 260 11.85 -3.46 14.29
CA LEU A 260 12.05 -2.55 15.41
C LEU A 260 13.51 -2.54 15.86
N GLU A 261 14.17 -3.71 15.92
CA GLU A 261 15.58 -3.80 16.27
C GLU A 261 16.45 -3.08 15.22
N PHE A 262 16.22 -3.30 13.92
CA PHE A 262 16.94 -2.60 12.87
C PHE A 262 16.69 -1.09 12.88
N ALA A 263 15.46 -0.64 13.17
CA ALA A 263 15.17 0.78 13.34
C ALA A 263 15.95 1.41 14.48
N ARG A 264 16.07 0.71 15.64
CA ARG A 264 16.91 1.14 16.77
C ARG A 264 18.39 1.25 16.39
N MET A 265 18.85 0.42 15.46
CA MET A 265 20.21 0.46 14.93
C MET A 265 20.40 1.55 13.85
N GLY A 266 19.34 2.25 13.44
CA GLY A 266 19.39 3.27 12.39
C GLY A 266 19.38 2.71 10.96
N VAL A 267 19.01 1.45 10.76
CA VAL A 267 18.84 0.85 9.42
C VAL A 267 17.48 1.25 8.88
N LEU A 268 17.43 2.42 8.26
CA LEU A 268 16.17 3.07 7.84
C LEU A 268 16.20 3.37 6.34
N PRO A 269 15.10 3.13 5.58
CA PRO A 269 15.02 3.49 4.18
C PRO A 269 14.89 5.00 3.99
N ALA A 270 15.46 5.54 2.92
CA ALA A 270 15.34 6.95 2.59
C ALA A 270 13.87 7.41 2.41
N GLY A 271 12.98 6.48 2.06
CA GLY A 271 11.53 6.72 1.98
C GLY A 271 10.94 7.16 3.31
N MET A 272 11.37 6.58 4.41
CA MET A 272 10.90 6.92 5.76
C MET A 272 11.14 8.42 6.07
N TYR A 273 12.32 8.93 5.77
CA TYR A 273 12.62 10.36 6.01
C TYR A 273 11.74 11.28 5.17
N ARG A 274 11.46 10.91 3.91
CA ARG A 274 10.54 11.70 3.05
C ARG A 274 9.11 11.67 3.59
N ASN A 275 8.64 10.53 4.03
CA ASN A 275 7.31 10.36 4.63
C ASN A 275 7.20 11.16 5.93
N ARG A 276 8.23 11.14 6.77
CA ARG A 276 8.29 11.95 8.00
C ARG A 276 8.20 13.43 7.65
N SER A 277 9.03 13.93 6.73
CA SER A 277 9.00 15.34 6.31
C SER A 277 7.64 15.77 5.76
N PHE A 278 6.89 14.85 5.14
CA PHE A 278 5.55 15.13 4.61
C PHE A 278 4.49 15.26 5.73
N ALA A 279 4.46 14.33 6.68
CA ALA A 279 3.34 14.18 7.60
C ALA A 279 3.63 14.61 9.05
N GLU A 280 4.89 14.72 9.50
CA GLU A 280 5.23 14.97 10.93
C GLU A 280 4.64 16.26 11.49
N ALA A 281 4.48 17.29 10.65
CA ALA A 281 3.82 18.52 11.06
C ALA A 281 2.38 18.29 11.53
N GLY A 282 1.72 17.23 11.06
CA GLY A 282 0.37 16.83 11.42
C GLY A 282 0.28 15.75 12.50
N VAL A 283 1.41 15.23 13.02
CA VAL A 283 1.46 14.13 13.97
C VAL A 283 1.92 14.60 15.35
N ASP A 284 1.18 14.24 16.40
CA ASP A 284 1.59 14.32 17.80
C ASP A 284 2.13 12.94 18.21
N THR A 285 3.44 12.83 18.37
CA THR A 285 4.11 11.57 18.70
C THR A 285 4.09 11.25 20.19
N GLY A 286 3.64 12.16 21.04
CA GLY A 286 3.58 11.97 22.49
C GLY A 286 4.93 11.54 23.07
N THR A 287 4.90 10.41 23.80
CA THR A 287 6.11 9.78 24.39
C THR A 287 6.60 8.56 23.61
N THR A 288 6.12 8.35 22.38
CA THR A 288 6.49 7.21 21.54
C THR A 288 7.97 7.19 21.26
N GLU A 289 8.63 6.03 21.43
CA GLU A 289 10.05 5.81 21.12
C GLU A 289 10.37 6.19 19.66
N LEU A 290 11.51 6.83 19.41
CA LEU A 290 11.89 7.28 18.06
C LEU A 290 11.91 6.14 17.03
N ALA A 291 12.44 4.98 17.38
CA ALA A 291 12.48 3.82 16.48
C ALA A 291 11.08 3.31 16.11
N VAL A 292 10.13 3.39 17.03
CA VAL A 292 8.72 3.08 16.75
C VAL A 292 8.12 4.14 15.83
N GLN A 293 8.37 5.43 16.10
CA GLN A 293 7.94 6.49 15.18
C GLN A 293 8.49 6.27 13.77
N ASP A 294 9.77 5.89 13.63
CA ASP A 294 10.40 5.60 12.33
C ASP A 294 9.68 4.48 11.60
N LEU A 295 9.27 3.41 12.31
CA LEU A 295 8.47 2.33 11.73
C LEU A 295 7.08 2.80 11.28
N LEU A 296 6.44 3.74 11.97
CA LEU A 296 5.13 4.25 11.58
C LEU A 296 5.20 5.13 10.32
N PHE A 297 6.36 5.74 10.03
CA PHE A 297 6.64 6.45 8.77
C PHE A 297 7.28 5.55 7.70
N ASP A 298 7.61 4.29 8.04
CA ASP A 298 8.28 3.36 7.14
C ASP A 298 7.44 3.03 5.91
N PRO A 299 7.96 3.16 4.67
CA PRO A 299 7.22 2.77 3.48
C PRO A 299 6.94 1.26 3.50
N GLN A 300 5.69 0.90 3.25
CA GLN A 300 5.28 -0.49 3.12
C GLN A 300 5.14 -0.85 1.64
N THR A 301 5.51 -2.07 1.26
CA THR A 301 5.21 -2.64 -0.06
C THR A 301 4.18 -3.73 0.12
N SER A 302 3.09 -3.66 -0.62
CA SER A 302 1.92 -4.53 -0.46
C SER A 302 1.42 -4.58 1.00
N GLY A 303 1.33 -3.42 1.64
CA GLY A 303 0.86 -3.31 3.03
C GLY A 303 -0.62 -3.65 3.18
N GLY A 304 -1.12 -3.55 4.40
CA GLY A 304 -2.51 -3.87 4.74
C GLY A 304 -3.48 -2.72 4.48
N LEU A 305 -4.77 -3.00 4.58
CA LEU A 305 -5.82 -2.00 4.55
C LEU A 305 -5.90 -1.29 5.91
N LEU A 306 -6.04 0.04 5.88
CA LEU A 306 -6.42 0.88 7.00
C LEU A 306 -7.89 1.27 6.81
N MET A 307 -8.76 0.78 7.68
CA MET A 307 -10.21 0.96 7.59
C MET A 307 -10.71 1.85 8.73
N ALA A 308 -11.62 2.78 8.44
CA ALA A 308 -12.43 3.51 9.43
C ALA A 308 -13.83 2.89 9.44
N VAL A 309 -14.13 2.15 10.50
CA VAL A 309 -15.30 1.26 10.62
C VAL A 309 -16.31 1.86 11.60
N ASP A 310 -17.60 1.86 11.23
CA ASP A 310 -18.68 2.23 12.14
C ASP A 310 -18.56 1.43 13.46
N PRO A 311 -18.61 2.07 14.64
CA PRO A 311 -18.40 1.39 15.91
C PRO A 311 -19.41 0.26 16.18
N ALA A 312 -20.59 0.31 15.57
CA ALA A 312 -21.60 -0.76 15.73
C ALA A 312 -21.19 -2.05 14.99
N ASP A 313 -20.35 -1.96 13.97
CA ASP A 313 -19.95 -3.07 13.11
C ASP A 313 -18.51 -3.55 13.40
N ALA A 314 -17.69 -2.76 14.11
CA ALA A 314 -16.26 -3.00 14.25
C ALA A 314 -15.91 -4.35 14.88
N ASP A 315 -16.59 -4.76 15.95
CA ASP A 315 -16.31 -6.03 16.63
C ASP A 315 -16.73 -7.23 15.77
N ALA A 316 -17.86 -7.13 15.05
CA ALA A 316 -18.32 -8.17 14.13
C ALA A 316 -17.39 -8.31 12.91
N LEU A 317 -16.95 -7.19 12.35
CA LEU A 317 -15.97 -7.16 11.26
C LEU A 317 -14.65 -7.81 11.70
N LEU A 318 -14.11 -7.46 12.86
CA LEU A 318 -12.87 -8.05 13.39
C LEU A 318 -13.01 -9.55 13.65
N ALA A 319 -14.15 -10.00 14.21
CA ALA A 319 -14.41 -11.41 14.44
C ALA A 319 -14.42 -12.22 13.12
N GLU A 320 -14.88 -11.63 12.02
CA GLU A 320 -14.90 -12.26 10.72
C GLU A 320 -13.57 -12.12 9.96
N LEU A 321 -12.78 -11.07 10.20
CA LEU A 321 -11.44 -10.89 9.64
C LEU A 321 -10.44 -11.88 10.24
N THR A 322 -10.43 -12.06 11.56
CA THR A 322 -9.41 -12.82 12.29
C THR A 322 -9.12 -14.22 11.69
N PRO A 323 -10.12 -15.03 11.28
CA PRO A 323 -9.85 -16.35 10.69
C PRO A 323 -9.16 -16.30 9.31
N VAL A 324 -9.35 -15.22 8.53
CA VAL A 324 -8.86 -15.09 7.14
C VAL A 324 -7.73 -14.09 7.02
N VAL A 325 -7.61 -13.17 7.94
CA VAL A 325 -6.54 -12.15 8.06
C VAL A 325 -6.10 -12.08 9.53
N PRO A 326 -5.28 -13.04 10.00
CA PRO A 326 -4.94 -13.15 11.43
C PRO A 326 -4.22 -11.94 12.02
N SER A 327 -3.58 -11.12 11.18
CA SER A 327 -2.91 -9.88 11.55
C SER A 327 -3.85 -8.66 11.66
N ALA A 328 -5.16 -8.82 11.36
CA ALA A 328 -6.11 -7.72 11.47
C ALA A 328 -6.35 -7.35 12.93
N GLN A 329 -6.26 -6.04 13.24
CA GLN A 329 -6.35 -5.55 14.60
C GLN A 329 -6.93 -4.14 14.66
N ARG A 330 -7.60 -3.84 15.76
CA ARG A 330 -8.00 -2.49 16.12
C ARG A 330 -6.75 -1.71 16.55
N ILE A 331 -6.48 -0.58 15.90
CA ILE A 331 -5.31 0.26 16.20
C ILE A 331 -5.69 1.65 16.74
N GLY A 332 -6.97 1.96 16.89
CA GLY A 332 -7.37 3.29 17.37
C GLY A 332 -8.80 3.66 17.04
N THR A 333 -9.07 4.96 17.07
CA THR A 333 -10.39 5.54 16.79
C THR A 333 -10.25 6.87 16.05
N VAL A 334 -11.34 7.30 15.42
CA VAL A 334 -11.46 8.60 14.76
C VAL A 334 -12.16 9.57 15.72
N GLY A 335 -11.58 10.75 15.88
CA GLY A 335 -12.14 11.85 16.70
C GLY A 335 -12.47 13.08 15.87
N GLU A 336 -13.16 14.04 16.48
CA GLU A 336 -13.36 15.36 15.89
C GLU A 336 -12.03 16.12 15.79
N TYR A 337 -11.84 16.85 14.69
CA TYR A 337 -10.69 17.72 14.53
C TYR A 337 -10.99 19.12 15.05
N HIS A 338 -10.25 19.55 16.07
CA HIS A 338 -10.40 20.86 16.71
C HIS A 338 -9.23 21.81 16.42
N GLY A 339 -8.47 21.54 15.36
CA GLY A 339 -7.24 22.27 15.04
C GLY A 339 -5.98 21.60 15.61
N GLY A 340 -4.80 21.98 15.11
CA GLY A 340 -3.51 21.43 15.53
C GLY A 340 -3.12 20.13 14.81
N LYS A 341 -2.77 19.08 15.55
CA LYS A 341 -2.33 17.80 14.99
C LYS A 341 -3.54 16.94 14.61
N ARG A 342 -3.43 16.23 13.46
CA ARG A 342 -4.49 15.33 12.96
C ARG A 342 -4.28 13.88 13.36
N ILE A 343 -3.05 13.47 13.69
CA ILE A 343 -2.75 12.14 14.22
C ILE A 343 -2.18 12.30 15.62
N LEU A 344 -2.73 11.54 16.56
CA LEU A 344 -2.35 11.57 17.97
C LEU A 344 -1.94 10.15 18.37
N LEU A 345 -0.64 9.93 18.57
CA LEU A 345 -0.11 8.67 19.08
C LEU A 345 -0.27 8.58 20.59
N ARG A 346 -0.76 7.44 21.09
CA ARG A 346 -1.02 7.19 22.51
C ARG A 346 -0.48 5.82 22.93
#